data_fb180c318bd39d66a748857b6fa5b069
#
_entry.id   fb180c318bd39d66a748857b6fa5b069
#
_cell.length_a   1.000
_cell.length_b   1.000
_cell.length_c   1.000
_cell.angle_alpha   90.00
_cell.angle_beta   90.00
_cell.angle_gamma   90.00
#
_symmetry.space_group_name_H-M   'P 1'
#
loop_
_entity.id
_entity.type
_entity.pdbx_description
1 polymer ?
#
loop_
_entity_poly.entity_id
_entity_poly.type
_entity_poly.pdbx_seq_one_letter_code
_entity_poly.pdbx_strand_id
1 'polypeptide(L)'
;MLKSVSSALLAGALIAGALPLHAEVDNPDAWIKYRESVMNTLKYHSRAAKAVTEGKPALPLNVHLLAHARAMRDAAGFIPDLFPEGSDFGETEAKASVWEDKEGFDAHAKKLAEATDALLKAAEADDRAAAGKAMQQVGKACKGCHDDYREKD
;
A
#
# COMPACT_ATOMS: atom_id res chain seq x y z
N MET A 1 -41.57 -50.53 -47.29
CA MET A 1 -40.16 -50.02 -47.36
C MET A 1 -40.13 -48.61 -46.89
N LEU A 2 -39.92 -48.40 -45.60
CA LEU A 2 -39.75 -47.06 -45.02
C LEU A 2 -38.25 -46.77 -44.87
N LYS A 3 -37.75 -45.71 -45.51
CA LYS A 3 -36.37 -45.23 -45.36
C LYS A 3 -36.34 -44.24 -44.17
N SER A 4 -35.60 -44.62 -43.14
CA SER A 4 -35.27 -43.78 -42.01
C SER A 4 -34.26 -42.72 -42.42
N VAL A 5 -34.58 -41.45 -42.20
CA VAL A 5 -33.68 -40.31 -42.39
C VAL A 5 -33.18 -39.88 -40.98
N SER A 6 -31.93 -40.17 -40.70
CA SER A 6 -31.28 -39.72 -39.46
C SER A 6 -30.82 -38.26 -39.61
N SER A 7 -31.46 -37.38 -38.88
CA SER A 7 -31.00 -35.98 -38.73
C SER A 7 -29.92 -35.86 -37.65
N ALA A 8 -28.71 -35.54 -38.05
CA ALA A 8 -27.62 -35.23 -37.16
C ALA A 8 -27.73 -33.74 -36.69
N LEU A 9 -28.01 -33.57 -35.41
CA LEU A 9 -27.96 -32.27 -34.75
C LEU A 9 -26.49 -31.94 -34.38
N LEU A 10 -25.91 -30.97 -35.09
CA LEU A 10 -24.64 -30.37 -34.67
C LEU A 10 -24.92 -29.36 -33.53
N ALA A 11 -24.54 -29.76 -32.34
CA ALA A 11 -24.50 -28.83 -31.19
C ALA A 11 -23.22 -27.94 -31.28
N GLY A 12 -23.36 -26.72 -31.73
CA GLY A 12 -22.31 -25.70 -31.68
C GLY A 12 -22.12 -25.20 -30.24
N ALA A 13 -21.01 -25.56 -29.62
CA ALA A 13 -20.63 -24.98 -28.33
C ALA A 13 -20.15 -23.56 -28.54
N LEU A 14 -20.92 -22.54 -28.13
CA LEU A 14 -20.51 -21.18 -27.97
C LEU A 14 -19.58 -21.09 -26.75
N ILE A 15 -18.28 -21.03 -26.98
CA ILE A 15 -17.30 -20.65 -25.93
C ILE A 15 -17.44 -19.12 -25.76
N ALA A 16 -18.26 -18.72 -24.79
CA ALA A 16 -18.27 -17.34 -24.30
C ALA A 16 -16.94 -17.11 -23.56
N GLY A 17 -15.96 -16.52 -24.24
CA GLY A 17 -14.75 -16.05 -23.60
C GLY A 17 -15.13 -14.96 -22.59
N ALA A 18 -15.01 -15.26 -21.31
CA ALA A 18 -15.11 -14.25 -20.27
C ALA A 18 -13.91 -13.32 -20.43
N LEU A 19 -14.14 -12.12 -20.96
CA LEU A 19 -13.16 -11.02 -20.87
C LEU A 19 -12.96 -10.73 -19.39
N PRO A 20 -11.70 -10.54 -18.92
CA PRO A 20 -11.50 -10.11 -17.55
C PRO A 20 -12.24 -8.77 -17.37
N LEU A 21 -13.16 -8.75 -16.43
CA LEU A 21 -13.83 -7.53 -15.98
C LEU A 21 -12.77 -6.74 -15.24
N HIS A 22 -12.05 -5.84 -15.94
CA HIS A 22 -11.28 -4.82 -15.28
C HIS A 22 -12.31 -3.93 -14.60
N ALA A 23 -12.30 -3.92 -13.28
CA ALA A 23 -13.11 -2.97 -12.54
C ALA A 23 -12.61 -1.56 -12.91
N GLU A 24 -13.38 -0.87 -13.75
CA GLU A 24 -13.13 0.52 -14.07
C GLU A 24 -13.19 1.33 -12.77
N VAL A 25 -12.18 2.15 -12.52
CA VAL A 25 -12.16 3.01 -11.34
C VAL A 25 -13.18 4.12 -11.56
N ASP A 26 -14.32 4.00 -10.89
CA ASP A 26 -15.46 4.91 -11.04
C ASP A 26 -15.13 6.37 -10.72
N ASN A 27 -14.10 6.61 -9.89
CA ASN A 27 -13.72 7.96 -9.46
C ASN A 27 -12.23 8.04 -9.11
N PRO A 28 -11.34 8.35 -10.08
CA PRO A 28 -9.90 8.50 -9.83
C PRO A 28 -9.57 9.54 -8.75
N ASP A 29 -10.29 10.66 -8.70
CA ASP A 29 -10.05 11.72 -7.70
C ASP A 29 -10.33 11.24 -6.27
N ALA A 30 -11.32 10.36 -6.09
CA ALA A 30 -11.57 9.76 -4.77
C ALA A 30 -10.42 8.88 -4.32
N TRP A 31 -9.80 8.13 -5.23
CA TRP A 31 -8.61 7.34 -4.95
C TRP A 31 -7.39 8.22 -4.61
N ILE A 32 -7.18 9.32 -5.36
CA ILE A 32 -6.12 10.29 -5.08
C ILE A 32 -6.27 10.84 -3.66
N LYS A 33 -7.45 11.35 -3.29
CA LYS A 33 -7.72 11.89 -1.96
C LYS A 33 -7.59 10.85 -0.85
N TYR A 34 -7.99 9.60 -1.11
CA TYR A 34 -7.88 8.52 -0.14
C TYR A 34 -6.41 8.17 0.13
N ARG A 35 -5.60 7.95 -0.91
CA ARG A 35 -4.16 7.66 -0.74
C ARG A 35 -3.40 8.82 -0.10
N GLU A 36 -3.72 10.08 -0.42
CA GLU A 36 -3.17 11.24 0.27
C GLU A 36 -3.50 11.23 1.78
N SER A 37 -4.72 10.87 2.14
CA SER A 37 -5.13 10.76 3.54
C SER A 37 -4.36 9.66 4.28
N VAL A 38 -4.13 8.50 3.65
CA VAL A 38 -3.30 7.43 4.21
C VAL A 38 -1.85 7.88 4.36
N MET A 39 -1.28 8.53 3.33
CA MET A 39 0.08 9.08 3.39
C MET A 39 0.23 10.17 4.46
N ASN A 40 -0.77 11.01 4.66
CA ASN A 40 -0.80 12.00 5.75
C ASN A 40 -0.88 11.33 7.12
N THR A 41 -1.63 10.23 7.26
CA THR A 41 -1.66 9.41 8.48
C THR A 41 -0.25 8.91 8.81
N LEU A 42 0.43 8.28 7.85
CA LEU A 42 1.83 7.85 8.02
C LEU A 42 2.76 9.01 8.41
N LYS A 43 2.65 10.15 7.72
CA LYS A 43 3.45 11.36 7.96
C LYS A 43 3.30 11.88 9.40
N TYR A 44 2.07 12.03 9.90
CA TYR A 44 1.85 12.59 11.23
C TYR A 44 2.21 11.60 12.34
N HIS A 45 1.87 10.31 12.18
CA HIS A 45 2.27 9.30 13.14
C HIS A 45 3.79 9.10 13.18
N SER A 46 4.49 9.15 12.04
CA SER A 46 5.95 9.04 12.01
C SER A 46 6.64 10.21 12.72
N ARG A 47 6.12 11.44 12.59
CA ARG A 47 6.64 12.60 13.32
C ARG A 47 6.49 12.45 14.83
N ALA A 48 5.30 12.02 15.27
CA ALA A 48 5.04 11.78 16.69
C ALA A 48 5.88 10.62 17.23
N ALA A 49 5.95 9.50 16.50
CA ALA A 49 6.76 8.34 16.84
C ALA A 49 8.25 8.71 16.99
N LYS A 50 8.78 9.52 16.07
CA LYS A 50 10.15 10.02 16.15
C LYS A 50 10.39 10.83 17.42
N ALA A 51 9.50 11.79 17.73
CA ALA A 51 9.62 12.62 18.94
C ALA A 51 9.64 11.79 20.22
N VAL A 52 8.75 10.80 20.34
CA VAL A 52 8.70 9.89 21.50
C VAL A 52 9.96 9.02 21.57
N THR A 53 10.42 8.50 20.41
CA THR A 53 11.65 7.70 20.34
C THR A 53 12.89 8.49 20.75
N GLU A 54 12.97 9.76 20.38
CA GLU A 54 14.04 10.67 20.77
C GLU A 54 13.92 11.15 22.24
N GLY A 55 12.84 10.79 22.94
CA GLY A 55 12.58 11.22 24.32
C GLY A 55 12.22 12.71 24.43
N LYS A 56 11.61 13.30 23.40
CA LYS A 56 11.22 14.72 23.35
C LYS A 56 9.76 14.88 22.87
N PRO A 57 8.77 14.70 23.75
CA PRO A 57 8.82 14.55 25.20
C PRO A 57 9.24 13.13 25.66
N ALA A 58 9.71 13.04 26.92
CA ALA A 58 10.05 11.77 27.56
C ALA A 58 8.78 11.05 27.99
N LEU A 59 8.25 10.20 27.11
CA LEU A 59 7.04 9.43 27.30
C LEU A 59 7.35 7.92 27.28
N PRO A 60 6.53 7.08 27.96
CA PRO A 60 6.63 5.63 27.89
C PRO A 60 6.42 5.14 26.45
N LEU A 61 7.34 4.29 25.96
CA LEU A 61 7.28 3.75 24.60
C LEU A 61 6.13 2.78 24.42
N ASN A 62 5.94 1.88 25.41
CA ASN A 62 4.89 0.87 25.41
C ASN A 62 3.45 1.43 25.53
N VAL A 63 3.30 2.74 25.63
CA VAL A 63 2.01 3.44 25.58
C VAL A 63 1.96 4.34 24.35
N HIS A 64 2.80 5.37 24.30
CA HIS A 64 2.72 6.41 23.27
C HIS A 64 3.32 5.98 21.93
N LEU A 65 4.54 5.42 21.92
CA LEU A 65 5.14 4.91 20.69
C LEU A 65 4.34 3.73 20.15
N LEU A 66 3.87 2.84 21.03
CA LEU A 66 3.06 1.68 20.65
C LEU A 66 1.82 2.07 19.83
N ALA A 67 1.09 3.10 20.28
CA ALA A 67 -0.08 3.60 19.56
C ALA A 67 0.27 4.11 18.16
N HIS A 68 1.34 4.91 18.04
CA HIS A 68 1.78 5.44 16.76
C HIS A 68 2.35 4.35 15.85
N ALA A 69 3.14 3.43 16.37
CA ALA A 69 3.72 2.33 15.60
C ALA A 69 2.63 1.41 15.03
N ARG A 70 1.59 1.12 15.82
CA ARG A 70 0.44 0.33 15.38
C ARG A 70 -0.32 1.01 14.24
N ALA A 71 -0.63 2.30 14.38
CA ALA A 71 -1.28 3.08 13.31
C ALA A 71 -0.43 3.13 12.04
N MET A 72 0.89 3.28 12.17
CA MET A 72 1.80 3.27 11.02
C MET A 72 1.86 1.91 10.33
N ARG A 73 1.93 0.82 11.10
CA ARG A 73 1.93 -0.54 10.56
C ARG A 73 0.64 -0.82 9.77
N ASP A 74 -0.51 -0.47 10.35
CA ASP A 74 -1.81 -0.69 9.73
C ASP A 74 -1.95 0.15 8.45
N ALA A 75 -1.56 1.42 8.47
CA ALA A 75 -1.58 2.29 7.29
C ALA A 75 -0.60 1.82 6.20
N ALA A 76 0.59 1.34 6.55
CA ALA A 76 1.57 0.81 5.60
C ALA A 76 1.05 -0.43 4.88
N GLY A 77 0.23 -1.25 5.55
CA GLY A 77 -0.39 -2.44 4.96
C GLY A 77 -1.37 -2.14 3.83
N PHE A 78 -1.95 -0.93 3.79
CA PHE A 78 -2.88 -0.54 2.72
C PHE A 78 -2.18 -0.03 1.44
N ILE A 79 -0.88 0.31 1.50
CA ILE A 79 -0.21 0.98 0.37
C ILE A 79 -0.35 0.23 -0.96
N PRO A 80 -0.18 -1.10 -1.07
CA PRO A 80 -0.35 -1.80 -2.34
C PRO A 80 -1.73 -1.62 -2.99
N ASP A 81 -2.77 -1.45 -2.16
CA ASP A 81 -4.16 -1.36 -2.60
C ASP A 81 -4.60 0.08 -2.94
N LEU A 82 -3.75 1.09 -2.65
CA LEU A 82 -4.08 2.49 -2.86
C LEU A 82 -3.95 2.96 -4.32
N PHE A 83 -3.38 2.12 -5.19
CA PHE A 83 -3.03 2.46 -6.56
C PHE A 83 -3.65 1.46 -7.56
N PRO A 84 -4.99 1.34 -7.62
CA PRO A 84 -5.63 0.51 -8.63
C PRO A 84 -5.38 1.07 -10.04
N GLU A 85 -5.46 0.21 -11.05
CA GLU A 85 -5.40 0.62 -12.46
C GLU A 85 -6.49 1.67 -12.75
N GLY A 86 -6.16 2.70 -13.54
CA GLY A 86 -7.07 3.80 -13.85
C GLY A 86 -7.17 4.87 -12.76
N SER A 87 -6.35 4.81 -11.70
CA SER A 87 -6.25 5.87 -10.69
C SER A 87 -5.02 6.77 -10.86
N ASP A 88 -4.41 6.75 -12.03
CA ASP A 88 -3.25 7.54 -12.44
C ASP A 88 -3.62 8.88 -13.10
N PHE A 89 -4.93 9.16 -13.27
CA PHE A 89 -5.44 10.39 -13.86
C PHE A 89 -5.81 11.42 -12.79
N GLY A 90 -5.60 12.70 -13.11
CA GLY A 90 -5.93 13.82 -12.24
C GLY A 90 -4.70 14.47 -11.59
N GLU A 91 -4.91 15.31 -10.59
CA GLU A 91 -3.84 15.98 -9.85
C GLU A 91 -3.20 15.04 -8.82
N THR A 92 -2.26 14.22 -9.28
CA THR A 92 -1.52 13.27 -8.44
C THR A 92 -0.02 13.51 -8.52
N GLU A 93 0.67 13.33 -7.40
CA GLU A 93 2.14 13.30 -7.35
C GLU A 93 2.72 11.90 -7.61
N ALA A 94 1.87 10.89 -7.84
CA ALA A 94 2.35 9.55 -8.18
C ALA A 94 2.86 9.51 -9.61
N LYS A 95 4.09 9.00 -9.81
CA LYS A 95 4.65 8.77 -11.15
C LYS A 95 3.96 7.60 -11.83
N ALA A 96 3.97 7.57 -13.16
CA ALA A 96 3.48 6.45 -13.96
C ALA A 96 4.15 5.12 -13.58
N SER A 97 5.42 5.17 -13.12
CA SER A 97 6.18 4.00 -12.66
C SER A 97 5.50 3.20 -11.53
N VAL A 98 4.57 3.80 -10.77
CA VAL A 98 3.78 3.07 -9.76
C VAL A 98 2.99 1.91 -10.38
N TRP A 99 2.43 2.14 -11.57
CA TRP A 99 1.64 1.15 -12.31
C TRP A 99 2.47 0.34 -13.31
N GLU A 100 3.51 0.94 -13.88
CA GLU A 100 4.41 0.31 -14.85
C GLU A 100 5.39 -0.69 -14.21
N ASP A 101 5.85 -0.41 -12.98
CA ASP A 101 6.77 -1.26 -12.19
C ASP A 101 6.10 -1.70 -10.87
N LYS A 102 5.00 -2.41 -10.99
CA LYS A 102 4.21 -2.87 -9.83
C LYS A 102 5.04 -3.73 -8.86
N GLU A 103 5.92 -4.58 -9.37
CA GLU A 103 6.78 -5.43 -8.55
C GLU A 103 7.77 -4.60 -7.70
N GLY A 104 8.44 -3.63 -8.31
CA GLY A 104 9.33 -2.71 -7.60
C GLY A 104 8.58 -1.85 -6.59
N PHE A 105 7.40 -1.34 -6.95
CA PHE A 105 6.55 -0.57 -6.04
C PHE A 105 6.15 -1.41 -4.81
N ASP A 106 5.66 -2.63 -5.01
CA ASP A 106 5.27 -3.54 -3.92
C ASP A 106 6.46 -3.93 -3.04
N ALA A 107 7.66 -4.07 -3.61
CA ALA A 107 8.87 -4.30 -2.85
C ALA A 107 9.21 -3.11 -1.92
N HIS A 108 8.95 -1.87 -2.35
CA HIS A 108 9.10 -0.68 -1.50
C HIS A 108 8.03 -0.62 -0.39
N ALA A 109 6.77 -0.92 -0.70
CA ALA A 109 5.70 -1.01 0.29
C ALA A 109 6.02 -2.05 1.36
N LYS A 110 6.52 -3.22 0.95
CA LYS A 110 6.97 -4.28 1.87
C LYS A 110 8.09 -3.83 2.80
N LYS A 111 9.09 -3.10 2.31
CA LYS A 111 10.16 -2.55 3.16
C LYS A 111 9.62 -1.62 4.24
N LEU A 112 8.62 -0.80 3.93
CA LEU A 112 7.98 0.05 4.93
C LEU A 112 7.18 -0.78 5.94
N ALA A 113 6.42 -1.78 5.49
CA ALA A 113 5.68 -2.67 6.38
C ALA A 113 6.61 -3.40 7.37
N GLU A 114 7.75 -3.92 6.89
CA GLU A 114 8.76 -4.56 7.73
C GLU A 114 9.37 -3.57 8.75
N ALA A 115 9.65 -2.33 8.33
CA ALA A 115 10.22 -1.31 9.22
C ALA A 115 9.21 -0.86 10.30
N THR A 116 7.94 -0.72 9.95
CA THR A 116 6.89 -0.38 10.93
C THR A 116 6.57 -1.53 11.88
N ASP A 117 6.68 -2.77 11.43
CA ASP A 117 6.59 -3.97 12.27
C ASP A 117 7.74 -4.04 13.30
N ALA A 118 8.96 -3.74 12.86
CA ALA A 118 10.11 -3.66 13.76
C ALA A 118 9.93 -2.55 14.81
N LEU A 119 9.37 -1.39 14.41
CA LEU A 119 9.06 -0.31 15.33
C LEU A 119 8.00 -0.72 16.36
N LEU A 120 6.96 -1.43 15.92
CA LEU A 120 5.90 -1.94 16.80
C LEU A 120 6.49 -2.89 17.85
N LYS A 121 7.29 -3.87 17.44
CA LYS A 121 7.97 -4.82 18.35
C LYS A 121 8.88 -4.12 19.36
N ALA A 122 9.62 -3.11 18.92
CA ALA A 122 10.48 -2.32 19.81
C ALA A 122 9.68 -1.52 20.83
N ALA A 123 8.51 -0.99 20.43
CA ALA A 123 7.60 -0.28 21.32
C ALA A 123 6.96 -1.23 22.35
N GLU A 124 6.57 -2.43 21.95
CA GLU A 124 6.03 -3.48 22.84
C GLU A 124 7.06 -3.93 23.88
N ALA A 125 8.32 -4.03 23.48
CA ALA A 125 9.42 -4.40 24.36
C ALA A 125 9.96 -3.22 25.22
N ASP A 126 9.42 -2.01 25.08
CA ASP A 126 9.90 -0.76 25.67
C ASP A 126 11.41 -0.50 25.39
N ASP A 127 11.91 -1.00 24.24
CA ASP A 127 13.32 -0.89 23.82
C ASP A 127 13.54 0.37 22.95
N ARG A 128 14.03 1.44 23.59
CA ARG A 128 14.31 2.72 22.92
C ARG A 128 15.43 2.60 21.88
N ALA A 129 16.42 1.76 22.09
CA ALA A 129 17.53 1.62 21.15
C ALA A 129 17.07 0.90 19.87
N ALA A 130 16.28 -0.17 20.02
CA ALA A 130 15.64 -0.84 18.89
C ALA A 130 14.65 0.08 18.16
N ALA A 131 13.85 0.85 18.90
CA ALA A 131 12.91 1.84 18.33
C ALA A 131 13.65 2.89 17.49
N GLY A 132 14.78 3.41 17.97
CA GLY A 132 15.62 4.33 17.21
C GLY A 132 16.13 3.77 15.89
N LYS A 133 16.58 2.51 15.89
CA LYS A 133 16.98 1.80 14.66
C LYS A 133 15.82 1.59 13.71
N ALA A 134 14.66 1.17 14.22
CA ALA A 134 13.46 0.96 13.42
C ALA A 134 12.96 2.28 12.79
N MET A 135 12.93 3.38 13.53
CA MET A 135 12.59 4.70 12.98
C MET A 135 13.53 5.15 11.86
N GLN A 136 14.83 4.83 11.93
CA GLN A 136 15.75 5.08 10.82
C GLN A 136 15.39 4.26 9.58
N GLN A 137 14.98 2.99 9.75
CA GLN A 137 14.52 2.15 8.63
C GLN A 137 13.23 2.66 8.02
N VAL A 138 12.27 3.10 8.84
CA VAL A 138 11.04 3.77 8.37
C VAL A 138 11.40 4.97 7.50
N GLY A 139 12.28 5.86 7.97
CA GLY A 139 12.71 7.03 7.21
C GLY A 139 13.36 6.67 5.87
N LYS A 140 14.21 5.63 5.84
CA LYS A 140 14.85 5.14 4.61
C LYS A 140 13.83 4.54 3.64
N ALA A 141 12.86 3.78 4.14
CA ALA A 141 11.81 3.18 3.32
C ALA A 141 10.92 4.27 2.68
N CYS A 142 10.49 5.26 3.47
CA CYS A 142 9.73 6.40 2.94
C CYS A 142 10.50 7.15 1.85
N LYS A 143 11.76 7.48 2.12
CA LYS A 143 12.58 8.21 1.16
C LYS A 143 12.81 7.43 -0.13
N GLY A 144 13.19 6.15 -0.03
CA GLY A 144 13.49 5.32 -1.21
C GLY A 144 12.27 5.16 -2.12
N CYS A 145 11.09 4.91 -1.54
CA CYS A 145 9.87 4.82 -2.33
C CYS A 145 9.52 6.17 -3.00
N HIS A 146 9.61 7.29 -2.27
CA HIS A 146 9.32 8.60 -2.83
C HIS A 146 10.33 9.05 -3.89
N ASP A 147 11.59 8.68 -3.80
CA ASP A 147 12.59 8.98 -4.84
C ASP A 147 12.23 8.32 -6.17
N ASP A 148 11.68 7.09 -6.14
CA ASP A 148 11.42 6.29 -7.33
C ASP A 148 10.01 6.51 -7.90
N TYR A 149 8.98 6.69 -7.03
CA TYR A 149 7.57 6.63 -7.38
C TYR A 149 6.77 7.91 -7.14
N ARG A 150 7.39 8.97 -6.59
CA ARG A 150 6.72 10.26 -6.36
C ARG A 150 7.41 11.37 -7.15
N GLU A 151 6.61 12.27 -7.78
CA GLU A 151 7.13 13.48 -8.40
C GLU A 151 7.81 14.37 -7.35
N LYS A 152 8.83 15.10 -7.79
CA LYS A 152 9.52 16.08 -6.95
C LYS A 152 8.84 17.43 -7.14
N ASP A 153 8.49 18.08 -6.04
CA ASP A 153 8.07 19.48 -5.99
C ASP A 153 9.16 20.41 -6.55
#